data_3eac0c580ec9cc24c407b4b7a7f7dc67
#
_entry.id   3eac0c580ec9cc24c407b4b7a7f7dc67
#
_cell.length_a   1.000
_cell.length_b   1.000
_cell.length_c   1.000
_cell.angle_alpha   90.00
_cell.angle_beta   90.00
_cell.angle_gamma   90.00
#
_symmetry.space_group_name_H-M   'P 1'
#
loop_
_entity.id
_entity.type
_entity.pdbx_description
1 polymer ?
#
loop_
_entity_poly.entity_id
_entity_poly.type
_entity_poly.pdbx_seq_one_letter_code
_entity_poly.pdbx_strand_id
1 'polypeptide(L)'
;MIQQRLGHRFGGGADVQKHRTIRRDMRCAFGRNRGFGLGIQLAAGLVGQLRTQAGITQLLANSVALYDRLESETGLATGWKMNGGLRLACNESRMTEIARQATTARSFGLEMDLLTPSEAKELWPLMDVSDVLGAAFLPSDGQASPSDITQALAKGARNQGGTILEGIQVAGVRSENGHVTGIDTPEGPVDCEILVNCAGQWAREVGQLAGVHVPLVSVQHQYLITEPIDGVTSDLPTLRDPDRLTYFKEEVGGLVMGGYEPNPVGWAQGGFPENFSFSLLDSDWDHFEQLMTQALPRVPALAHTGVKELLNGPESFTPDGNFILGEAPELSGFYVAAGFNAFGIAAGGGAGQALAQWIAGGEPPFDLWPVDIRRFGQPHTELEWVRERTHEMYGKHYTMAW
;
A
#
# COMPACT_ATOMS: atom_id res chain seq x y z
N MET A 1 -9.52 24.52 -14.97
CA MET A 1 -9.39 25.86 -14.41
C MET A 1 -8.11 26.03 -13.54
N ILE A 2 -7.03 25.27 -13.83
CA ILE A 2 -5.71 25.36 -13.16
C ILE A 2 -4.61 25.92 -14.12
N GLN A 3 -4.99 26.28 -15.33
CA GLN A 3 -4.03 26.76 -16.36
C GLN A 3 -3.75 28.26 -16.34
N GLN A 4 -4.38 29.04 -15.46
CA GLN A 4 -4.25 30.54 -15.51
C GLN A 4 -3.54 31.18 -14.32
N ARG A 5 -2.97 30.45 -13.36
CA ARG A 5 -2.25 31.06 -12.21
C ARG A 5 -0.74 30.78 -12.11
N LEU A 6 -0.12 30.16 -13.10
CA LEU A 6 1.34 29.92 -13.12
C LEU A 6 2.08 30.81 -14.17
N GLY A 7 1.45 31.87 -14.63
CA GLY A 7 1.97 32.74 -15.71
C GLY A 7 2.83 33.94 -15.29
N HIS A 8 3.09 34.17 -14.02
CA HIS A 8 3.90 35.33 -13.59
C HIS A 8 4.81 35.01 -12.43
N ARG A 9 5.97 34.45 -12.70
CA ARG A 9 7.24 34.63 -11.97
C ARG A 9 8.27 33.56 -12.30
N PHE A 10 8.74 33.45 -13.52
CA PHE A 10 10.07 32.87 -13.79
C PHE A 10 10.55 33.43 -15.15
N GLY A 11 11.44 34.39 -15.09
CA GLY A 11 12.22 34.81 -16.24
C GLY A 11 13.39 33.85 -16.43
N GLY A 12 13.44 33.19 -17.55
CA GLY A 12 14.54 32.30 -17.94
C GLY A 12 14.10 31.27 -18.97
N GLY A 13 14.35 31.54 -20.27
CA GLY A 13 13.89 30.73 -21.40
C GLY A 13 14.52 29.31 -21.53
N ALA A 14 15.33 28.85 -20.55
CA ALA A 14 15.97 27.54 -20.58
C ALA A 14 15.16 26.45 -19.82
N ASP A 15 14.34 26.83 -18.82
CA ASP A 15 13.59 25.87 -17.99
C ASP A 15 12.32 25.37 -18.67
N VAL A 16 11.69 26.10 -19.54
CA VAL A 16 10.44 25.70 -20.20
C VAL A 16 10.67 24.57 -21.21
N GLN A 17 11.89 24.43 -21.74
CA GLN A 17 12.21 23.33 -22.66
C GLN A 17 12.46 22.01 -21.94
N LYS A 18 13.06 22.02 -20.74
CA LYS A 18 13.26 20.80 -19.92
C LYS A 18 11.91 20.20 -19.47
N HIS A 19 10.97 21.03 -19.01
CA HIS A 19 9.64 20.57 -18.63
C HIS A 19 8.80 20.03 -19.79
N ARG A 20 9.06 20.46 -21.02
CA ARG A 20 8.38 19.92 -22.22
C ARG A 20 8.90 18.55 -22.65
N THR A 21 10.16 18.23 -22.40
CA THR A 21 10.77 16.93 -22.75
C THR A 21 10.29 15.84 -21.81
N ILE A 22 10.16 16.10 -20.49
CA ILE A 22 9.62 15.15 -19.51
C ILE A 22 8.16 14.73 -19.84
N ARG A 23 7.36 15.60 -20.45
CA ARG A 23 5.97 15.29 -20.86
C ARG A 23 5.85 14.42 -22.12
N ARG A 24 6.89 14.28 -22.92
CA ARG A 24 6.80 13.58 -24.22
C ARG A 24 7.20 12.11 -24.19
N ASP A 25 7.94 11.65 -23.18
CA ASP A 25 8.51 10.31 -23.16
C ASP A 25 8.32 9.55 -21.83
N MET A 26 7.23 9.81 -21.07
CA MET A 26 6.88 8.94 -19.96
C MET A 26 6.41 7.58 -20.51
N ARG A 27 7.35 6.68 -20.69
CA ARG A 27 7.09 5.26 -20.97
C ARG A 27 7.18 4.51 -19.66
N CYS A 28 6.10 3.85 -19.26
CA CYS A 28 6.11 2.95 -18.12
C CYS A 28 6.27 1.52 -18.65
N ALA A 29 7.38 0.86 -18.33
CA ALA A 29 7.54 -0.56 -18.58
C ALA A 29 7.07 -1.33 -17.35
N PHE A 30 6.14 -2.25 -17.51
CA PHE A 30 5.66 -3.13 -16.45
C PHE A 30 6.09 -4.58 -16.73
N GLY A 31 6.50 -5.29 -15.67
CA GLY A 31 7.13 -6.59 -15.78
C GLY A 31 6.31 -7.73 -16.36
N ARG A 32 6.95 -8.80 -16.50
CA ARG A 32 6.93 -10.08 -17.20
C ARG A 32 5.65 -10.72 -17.70
N ASN A 33 4.38 -10.32 -17.40
CA ASN A 33 3.22 -11.09 -17.91
C ASN A 33 1.96 -10.27 -18.26
N ARG A 34 1.16 -10.88 -19.13
CA ARG A 34 -0.12 -10.37 -19.61
C ARG A 34 -1.13 -10.28 -18.46
N GLY A 35 -1.42 -9.09 -18.02
CA GLY A 35 -2.50 -8.81 -17.06
C GLY A 35 -2.07 -7.83 -15.98
N PHE A 36 -2.49 -6.60 -16.14
CA PHE A 36 -2.53 -5.63 -15.06
C PHE A 36 -3.44 -6.16 -13.96
N GLY A 37 -2.90 -6.45 -12.78
CA GLY A 37 -3.74 -6.54 -11.62
C GLY A 37 -3.66 -7.77 -10.73
N LEU A 38 -3.11 -8.91 -11.15
CA LEU A 38 -3.14 -10.11 -10.28
C LEU A 38 -2.37 -9.94 -8.97
N GLY A 39 -1.21 -9.29 -8.96
CA GLY A 39 -0.48 -9.02 -7.70
C GLY A 39 -1.19 -8.04 -6.77
N ILE A 40 -2.06 -7.19 -7.31
CA ILE A 40 -2.85 -6.21 -6.56
C ILE A 40 -4.23 -6.81 -6.19
N GLN A 41 -4.74 -7.77 -6.94
CA GLN A 41 -5.97 -8.51 -6.62
C GLN A 41 -5.87 -9.26 -5.28
N LEU A 42 -4.66 -9.46 -4.78
CA LEU A 42 -4.39 -10.14 -3.51
C LEU A 42 -4.47 -9.21 -2.29
N ALA A 43 -4.71 -7.92 -2.48
CA ALA A 43 -4.86 -6.98 -1.37
C ALA A 43 -6.30 -6.97 -0.87
N ALA A 44 -6.49 -6.92 0.45
CA ALA A 44 -7.83 -6.87 1.06
C ALA A 44 -8.61 -5.58 0.74
N GLY A 45 -7.93 -4.51 0.31
CA GLY A 45 -8.57 -3.29 -0.16
C GLY A 45 -9.03 -2.31 0.92
N LEU A 46 -8.58 -2.46 2.17
CA LEU A 46 -8.84 -1.48 3.22
C LEU A 46 -8.02 -0.20 3.00
N VAL A 47 -8.67 0.95 3.07
CA VAL A 47 -8.05 2.27 2.87
C VAL A 47 -8.20 3.08 4.16
N GLY A 48 -7.12 3.20 4.91
CA GLY A 48 -7.07 3.97 6.15
C GLY A 48 -6.00 5.06 6.08
N GLN A 49 -6.33 6.26 6.55
CA GLN A 49 -5.52 7.46 6.35
C GLN A 49 -4.55 7.76 7.49
N LEU A 50 -5.00 7.63 8.74
CA LEU A 50 -4.23 8.10 9.89
C LEU A 50 -2.96 7.28 10.12
N ARG A 51 -1.83 7.97 10.26
CA ARG A 51 -0.53 7.46 10.72
C ARG A 51 0.05 8.40 11.78
N THR A 52 1.10 7.96 12.43
CA THR A 52 1.79 8.75 13.47
C THR A 52 2.51 9.98 12.89
N GLN A 53 2.88 9.96 11.62
CA GLN A 53 3.59 11.05 10.94
C GLN A 53 2.62 11.85 10.06
N ALA A 54 2.70 13.19 10.14
CA ALA A 54 1.86 14.09 9.38
C ALA A 54 2.02 13.92 7.87
N GLY A 55 3.25 13.82 7.37
CA GLY A 55 3.54 13.64 5.94
C GLY A 55 2.96 12.34 5.39
N ILE A 56 3.02 11.23 6.14
CA ILE A 56 2.42 9.96 5.72
C ILE A 56 0.90 10.05 5.73
N THR A 57 0.31 10.67 6.76
CA THR A 57 -1.15 10.91 6.81
C THR A 57 -1.60 11.77 5.63
N GLN A 58 -0.87 12.84 5.31
CA GLN A 58 -1.13 13.68 4.13
C GLN A 58 -1.08 12.88 2.81
N LEU A 59 -0.08 12.01 2.66
CA LEU A 59 0.05 11.16 1.49
C LEU A 59 -1.17 10.21 1.35
N LEU A 60 -1.60 9.60 2.45
CA LEU A 60 -2.77 8.71 2.44
C LEU A 60 -4.08 9.47 2.19
N ALA A 61 -4.23 10.67 2.74
CA ALA A 61 -5.36 11.56 2.45
C ALA A 61 -5.39 11.97 0.96
N ASN A 62 -4.24 12.19 0.33
CA ASN A 62 -4.15 12.44 -1.10
C ASN A 62 -4.60 11.22 -1.94
N SER A 63 -4.36 9.99 -1.46
CA SER A 63 -4.90 8.78 -2.10
C SER A 63 -6.43 8.77 -2.06
N VAL A 64 -7.03 9.02 -0.90
CA VAL A 64 -8.49 9.10 -0.73
C VAL A 64 -9.07 10.15 -1.66
N ALA A 65 -8.52 11.36 -1.66
CA ALA A 65 -8.96 12.43 -2.54
C ALA A 65 -8.83 12.10 -4.04
N LEU A 66 -7.86 11.27 -4.43
CA LEU A 66 -7.75 10.78 -5.80
C LEU A 66 -8.83 9.73 -6.09
N TYR A 67 -9.04 8.76 -5.21
CA TYR A 67 -9.99 7.67 -5.42
C TYR A 67 -11.42 8.16 -5.51
N ASP A 68 -11.76 9.20 -4.74
CA ASP A 68 -13.08 9.82 -4.76
C ASP A 68 -13.46 10.41 -6.13
N ARG A 69 -12.48 10.86 -6.90
CA ARG A 69 -12.71 11.44 -8.24
C ARG A 69 -12.31 10.51 -9.40
N LEU A 70 -11.59 9.43 -9.15
CA LEU A 70 -10.95 8.61 -10.17
C LEU A 70 -11.97 7.96 -11.14
N GLU A 71 -13.12 7.54 -10.64
CA GLU A 71 -14.20 7.00 -11.46
C GLU A 71 -14.74 8.05 -12.43
N SER A 72 -14.99 9.27 -11.97
CA SER A 72 -15.45 10.37 -12.82
C SER A 72 -14.42 10.81 -13.86
N GLU A 73 -13.12 10.74 -13.53
CA GLU A 73 -12.02 11.12 -14.43
C GLU A 73 -11.75 10.06 -15.51
N THR A 74 -12.01 8.79 -15.20
CA THR A 74 -11.63 7.68 -16.07
C THR A 74 -12.82 6.96 -16.71
N GLY A 75 -14.01 7.07 -16.11
CA GLY A 75 -15.20 6.30 -16.49
C GLY A 75 -15.07 4.81 -16.19
N LEU A 76 -14.20 4.41 -15.24
CA LEU A 76 -14.10 3.04 -14.74
C LEU A 76 -14.45 3.01 -13.26
N ALA A 77 -15.30 2.08 -12.86
CA ALA A 77 -15.60 1.82 -11.46
C ALA A 77 -14.30 1.50 -10.69
N THR A 78 -14.23 1.96 -9.45
CA THR A 78 -13.05 1.78 -8.57
C THR A 78 -13.38 0.91 -7.37
N GLY A 79 -14.67 0.64 -7.14
CA GLY A 79 -15.14 0.03 -5.91
C GLY A 79 -14.82 0.85 -4.66
N TRP A 80 -14.41 2.12 -4.82
CA TRP A 80 -14.17 3.03 -3.70
C TRP A 80 -15.47 3.34 -2.98
N LYS A 81 -15.45 3.13 -1.67
CA LYS A 81 -16.54 3.48 -0.74
C LYS A 81 -15.93 4.16 0.47
N MET A 82 -16.37 5.38 0.75
CA MET A 82 -16.02 6.10 1.98
C MET A 82 -17.01 5.71 3.08
N ASN A 83 -16.93 4.46 3.54
CA ASN A 83 -17.82 3.87 4.54
C ASN A 83 -17.23 3.83 5.95
N GLY A 84 -16.08 4.46 6.13
CA GLY A 84 -15.41 4.59 7.42
C GLY A 84 -14.51 3.42 7.79
N GLY A 85 -13.70 3.66 8.82
CA GLY A 85 -12.82 2.68 9.44
C GLY A 85 -12.97 2.67 10.95
N LEU A 86 -13.29 1.51 11.51
CA LEU A 86 -13.46 1.29 12.94
C LEU A 86 -12.24 0.55 13.50
N ARG A 87 -11.71 1.02 14.63
CA ARG A 87 -10.62 0.38 15.37
C ARG A 87 -11.04 0.17 16.83
N LEU A 88 -10.94 -1.07 17.30
CA LEU A 88 -11.34 -1.45 18.66
C LEU A 88 -10.20 -1.29 19.67
N ALA A 89 -10.58 -1.12 20.93
CA ALA A 89 -9.70 -1.19 22.09
C ALA A 89 -10.32 -2.13 23.12
N CYS A 90 -9.59 -3.23 23.45
CA CYS A 90 -10.05 -4.25 24.38
C CYS A 90 -9.30 -4.19 25.73
N ASN A 91 -8.41 -3.23 25.90
CA ASN A 91 -7.69 -2.97 27.15
C ASN A 91 -7.39 -1.48 27.34
N GLU A 92 -7.04 -1.08 28.57
CA GLU A 92 -6.80 0.33 28.92
C GLU A 92 -5.64 0.95 28.15
N SER A 93 -4.58 0.21 27.87
CA SER A 93 -3.44 0.68 27.10
C SER A 93 -3.85 1.00 25.65
N ARG A 94 -4.62 0.13 25.03
CA ARG A 94 -5.17 0.37 23.68
C ARG A 94 -6.15 1.52 23.67
N MET A 95 -6.98 1.65 24.71
CA MET A 95 -7.88 2.79 24.85
C MET A 95 -7.10 4.12 24.93
N THR A 96 -5.99 4.12 25.67
CA THR A 96 -5.06 5.27 25.71
C THR A 96 -4.46 5.56 24.34
N GLU A 97 -4.07 4.52 23.59
CA GLU A 97 -3.54 4.67 22.23
C GLU A 97 -4.56 5.32 21.29
N ILE A 98 -5.80 4.81 21.23
CA ILE A 98 -6.81 5.36 20.32
C ILE A 98 -7.22 6.78 20.71
N ALA A 99 -7.23 7.13 21.99
CA ALA A 99 -7.46 8.51 22.46
C ALA A 99 -6.35 9.47 21.98
N ARG A 100 -5.08 9.01 22.00
CA ARG A 100 -3.96 9.77 21.42
C ARG A 100 -4.09 9.87 19.89
N GLN A 101 -4.49 8.79 19.23
CA GLN A 101 -4.73 8.80 17.78
C GLN A 101 -5.82 9.79 17.39
N ALA A 102 -6.92 9.89 18.13
CA ALA A 102 -7.97 10.88 17.88
C ALA A 102 -7.47 12.32 18.03
N THR A 103 -6.59 12.57 19.02
CA THR A 103 -5.94 13.88 19.17
C THR A 103 -4.99 14.19 18.00
N THR A 104 -4.21 13.20 17.58
CA THR A 104 -3.28 13.30 16.44
C THR A 104 -4.06 13.52 15.14
N ALA A 105 -5.14 12.78 14.90
CA ALA A 105 -6.01 12.92 13.73
C ALA A 105 -6.49 14.37 13.59
N ARG A 106 -6.99 14.95 14.68
CA ARG A 106 -7.46 16.34 14.70
C ARG A 106 -6.34 17.33 14.35
N SER A 107 -5.12 17.10 14.83
CA SER A 107 -3.96 17.96 14.50
C SER A 107 -3.56 17.87 13.03
N PHE A 108 -3.92 16.77 12.34
CA PHE A 108 -3.67 16.55 10.92
C PHE A 108 -4.90 16.86 10.03
N GLY A 109 -5.96 17.44 10.62
CA GLY A 109 -7.17 17.83 9.89
C GLY A 109 -8.12 16.68 9.59
N LEU A 110 -8.00 15.54 10.29
CA LEU A 110 -8.92 14.41 10.21
C LEU A 110 -9.87 14.41 11.43
N GLU A 111 -11.14 14.13 11.16
CA GLU A 111 -12.14 13.91 12.22
C GLU A 111 -12.11 12.43 12.60
N MET A 112 -11.90 12.16 13.88
CA MET A 112 -11.88 10.80 14.43
C MET A 112 -12.69 10.78 15.73
N ASP A 113 -13.77 10.03 15.73
CA ASP A 113 -14.68 9.90 16.85
C ASP A 113 -14.25 8.79 17.80
N LEU A 114 -14.34 9.04 19.10
CA LEU A 114 -14.22 8.00 20.12
C LEU A 114 -15.62 7.52 20.48
N LEU A 115 -15.82 6.21 20.39
CA LEU A 115 -17.10 5.55 20.56
C LEU A 115 -17.12 4.65 21.78
N THR A 116 -18.26 4.58 22.42
CA THR A 116 -18.58 3.53 23.40
C THR A 116 -18.73 2.17 22.69
N PRO A 117 -18.64 1.05 23.43
CA PRO A 117 -18.90 -0.28 22.85
C PRO A 117 -20.28 -0.41 22.18
N SER A 118 -21.30 0.24 22.74
CA SER A 118 -22.66 0.24 22.17
C SER A 118 -22.73 0.96 20.84
N GLU A 119 -22.16 2.17 20.74
CA GLU A 119 -22.08 2.95 19.49
C GLU A 119 -21.27 2.21 18.42
N ALA A 120 -20.16 1.58 18.81
CA ALA A 120 -19.38 0.76 17.90
C ALA A 120 -20.17 -0.46 17.39
N LYS A 121 -20.97 -1.10 18.24
CA LYS A 121 -21.87 -2.20 17.90
C LYS A 121 -22.98 -1.77 16.93
N GLU A 122 -23.49 -0.54 17.05
CA GLU A 122 -24.48 0.01 16.12
C GLU A 122 -23.89 0.16 14.70
N LEU A 123 -22.62 0.59 14.60
CA LEU A 123 -21.91 0.69 13.33
C LEU A 123 -21.52 -0.67 12.75
N TRP A 124 -21.27 -1.67 13.59
CA TRP A 124 -20.82 -3.01 13.18
C TRP A 124 -21.61 -4.13 13.91
N PRO A 125 -22.87 -4.39 13.52
CA PRO A 125 -23.80 -5.24 14.27
C PRO A 125 -23.38 -6.70 14.48
N LEU A 126 -22.52 -7.25 13.62
CA LEU A 126 -22.11 -8.64 13.68
C LEU A 126 -21.04 -8.94 14.75
N MET A 127 -20.33 -7.90 15.27
CA MET A 127 -19.26 -8.13 16.25
C MET A 127 -19.79 -8.35 17.65
N ASP A 128 -19.13 -9.19 18.42
CA ASP A 128 -19.26 -9.23 19.89
C ASP A 128 -18.42 -8.08 20.50
N VAL A 129 -18.98 -7.40 21.48
CA VAL A 129 -18.35 -6.25 22.15
C VAL A 129 -18.14 -6.47 23.65
N SER A 130 -18.31 -7.69 24.14
CA SER A 130 -18.27 -8.01 25.57
C SER A 130 -16.94 -7.69 26.24
N ASP A 131 -15.83 -7.72 25.48
CA ASP A 131 -14.49 -7.36 25.93
C ASP A 131 -14.00 -6.00 25.42
N VAL A 132 -14.83 -5.26 24.69
CA VAL A 132 -14.47 -3.95 24.14
C VAL A 132 -14.65 -2.85 25.17
N LEU A 133 -13.62 -2.04 25.40
CA LEU A 133 -13.67 -0.85 26.27
C LEU A 133 -14.11 0.40 25.51
N GLY A 134 -13.83 0.47 24.21
CA GLY A 134 -14.20 1.57 23.35
C GLY A 134 -13.67 1.34 21.94
N ALA A 135 -13.97 2.28 21.05
CA ALA A 135 -13.50 2.26 19.68
C ALA A 135 -13.15 3.65 19.16
N ALA A 136 -12.40 3.71 18.08
CA ALA A 136 -12.21 4.92 17.30
C ALA A 136 -12.79 4.72 15.90
N PHE A 137 -13.51 5.72 15.40
CA PHE A 137 -14.12 5.72 14.06
C PHE A 137 -13.59 6.89 13.24
N LEU A 138 -13.07 6.61 12.05
CA LEU A 138 -12.63 7.60 11.09
C LEU A 138 -13.59 7.58 9.88
N PRO A 139 -14.53 8.52 9.77
CA PRO A 139 -15.57 8.50 8.71
C PRO A 139 -15.01 8.58 7.30
N SER A 140 -13.87 9.25 7.11
CA SER A 140 -13.23 9.42 5.80
C SER A 140 -12.35 8.25 5.35
N ASP A 141 -12.16 7.24 6.19
CA ASP A 141 -11.59 5.95 5.76
C ASP A 141 -12.60 5.16 4.92
N GLY A 142 -12.15 4.07 4.31
CA GLY A 142 -13.06 3.25 3.51
C GLY A 142 -12.41 2.01 2.95
N GLN A 143 -12.99 1.56 1.85
CA GLN A 143 -12.52 0.39 1.11
C GLN A 143 -12.57 0.61 -0.40
N ALA A 144 -11.81 -0.18 -1.14
CA ALA A 144 -11.77 -0.14 -2.59
C ALA A 144 -11.60 -1.54 -3.17
N SER A 145 -11.96 -1.71 -4.45
CA SER A 145 -11.56 -2.87 -5.22
C SER A 145 -10.11 -2.67 -5.71
N PRO A 146 -9.14 -3.46 -5.27
CA PRO A 146 -7.75 -3.28 -5.66
C PRO A 146 -7.52 -3.38 -7.17
N SER A 147 -8.19 -4.33 -7.83
CA SER A 147 -8.11 -4.52 -9.27
C SER A 147 -8.67 -3.31 -10.03
N ASP A 148 -9.86 -2.86 -9.64
CA ASP A 148 -10.56 -1.79 -10.36
C ASP A 148 -9.83 -0.46 -10.21
N ILE A 149 -9.33 -0.12 -9.01
CA ILE A 149 -8.49 1.07 -8.80
C ILE A 149 -7.26 1.03 -9.69
N THR A 150 -6.59 -0.12 -9.79
CA THR A 150 -5.39 -0.25 -10.63
C THR A 150 -5.72 -0.05 -12.10
N GLN A 151 -6.81 -0.63 -12.59
CA GLN A 151 -7.27 -0.44 -13.97
C GLN A 151 -7.66 1.01 -14.24
N ALA A 152 -8.34 1.65 -13.29
CA ALA A 152 -8.73 3.05 -13.40
C ALA A 152 -7.49 3.97 -13.43
N LEU A 153 -6.50 3.75 -12.56
CA LEU A 153 -5.23 4.49 -12.57
C LEU A 153 -4.49 4.29 -13.90
N ALA A 154 -4.42 3.06 -14.41
CA ALA A 154 -3.78 2.75 -15.68
C ALA A 154 -4.49 3.45 -16.85
N LYS A 155 -5.84 3.46 -16.86
CA LYS A 155 -6.62 4.20 -17.85
C LYS A 155 -6.39 5.71 -17.75
N GLY A 156 -6.37 6.24 -16.53
CA GLY A 156 -6.05 7.65 -16.29
C GLY A 156 -4.68 8.04 -16.84
N ALA A 157 -3.65 7.21 -16.62
CA ALA A 157 -2.32 7.42 -17.17
C ALA A 157 -2.33 7.41 -18.71
N ARG A 158 -3.03 6.46 -19.34
CA ARG A 158 -3.18 6.42 -20.81
C ARG A 158 -3.92 7.64 -21.35
N ASN A 159 -4.98 8.10 -20.68
CA ASN A 159 -5.73 9.30 -21.05
C ASN A 159 -4.85 10.57 -21.04
N GLN A 160 -3.81 10.59 -20.19
CA GLN A 160 -2.82 11.67 -20.10
C GLN A 160 -1.61 11.48 -21.05
N GLY A 161 -1.64 10.49 -21.93
CA GLY A 161 -0.58 10.21 -22.91
C GLY A 161 0.51 9.25 -22.42
N GLY A 162 0.35 8.64 -21.25
CA GLY A 162 1.26 7.60 -20.77
C GLY A 162 1.16 6.33 -21.62
N THR A 163 2.29 5.71 -21.91
CA THR A 163 2.37 4.41 -22.59
C THR A 163 2.61 3.32 -21.57
N ILE A 164 1.77 2.28 -21.58
CA ILE A 164 1.90 1.11 -20.71
C ILE A 164 2.19 -0.10 -21.59
N LEU A 165 3.35 -0.73 -21.37
CA LEU A 165 3.79 -1.92 -22.05
C LEU A 165 3.72 -3.11 -21.08
N GLU A 166 2.93 -4.10 -21.43
CA GLU A 166 2.76 -5.33 -20.66
C GLU A 166 3.62 -6.46 -21.23
N GLY A 167 4.06 -7.38 -20.38
CA GLY A 167 4.88 -8.51 -20.82
C GLY A 167 6.33 -8.18 -21.12
N ILE A 168 6.79 -6.97 -20.80
CA ILE A 168 8.16 -6.52 -21.03
C ILE A 168 8.96 -6.60 -19.74
N GLN A 169 10.00 -7.41 -19.72
CA GLN A 169 10.91 -7.53 -18.59
C GLN A 169 12.01 -6.48 -18.67
N VAL A 170 12.28 -5.77 -17.56
CA VAL A 170 13.52 -5.01 -17.40
C VAL A 170 14.65 -5.99 -17.10
N ALA A 171 15.64 -6.07 -17.99
CA ALA A 171 16.78 -6.99 -17.89
C ALA A 171 18.06 -6.29 -17.43
N GLY A 172 18.13 -4.96 -17.53
CA GLY A 172 19.27 -4.16 -17.10
C GLY A 172 18.89 -2.69 -16.89
N VAL A 173 19.71 -1.99 -16.12
CA VAL A 173 19.63 -0.53 -15.97
C VAL A 173 20.94 0.07 -16.46
N ARG A 174 20.84 1.04 -17.38
CA ARG A 174 22.00 1.75 -17.94
C ARG A 174 22.23 3.06 -17.21
N SER A 175 23.48 3.34 -16.93
CA SER A 175 23.90 4.58 -16.28
C SER A 175 25.21 5.08 -16.86
N GLU A 176 25.37 6.39 -16.83
CA GLU A 176 26.61 7.06 -17.21
C GLU A 176 26.88 8.23 -16.25
N ASN A 177 28.12 8.33 -15.77
CA ASN A 177 28.54 9.40 -14.83
C ASN A 177 27.66 9.52 -13.57
N GLY A 178 27.14 8.38 -13.06
CA GLY A 178 26.29 8.35 -11.87
C GLY A 178 24.83 8.76 -12.12
N HIS A 179 24.38 8.83 -13.38
CA HIS A 179 23.02 9.17 -13.76
C HIS A 179 22.37 8.05 -14.58
N VAL A 180 21.07 7.80 -14.41
CA VAL A 180 20.29 6.90 -15.25
C VAL A 180 20.31 7.42 -16.71
N THR A 181 20.53 6.50 -17.67
CA THR A 181 20.45 6.79 -19.11
C THR A 181 19.46 5.89 -19.83
N GLY A 182 18.95 4.83 -19.20
CA GLY A 182 17.97 3.95 -19.78
C GLY A 182 17.85 2.59 -19.11
N ILE A 183 17.08 1.73 -19.75
CA ILE A 183 16.91 0.32 -19.38
C ILE A 183 17.12 -0.59 -20.59
N ASP A 184 17.48 -1.83 -20.33
CA ASP A 184 17.55 -2.88 -21.33
C ASP A 184 16.36 -3.82 -21.15
N THR A 185 15.76 -4.20 -22.28
CA THR A 185 14.67 -5.18 -22.36
C THR A 185 14.95 -6.20 -23.46
N PRO A 186 14.30 -7.38 -23.44
CA PRO A 186 14.41 -8.34 -24.55
C PRO A 186 13.99 -7.78 -25.92
N GLU A 187 13.10 -6.77 -25.93
CA GLU A 187 12.62 -6.10 -27.15
C GLU A 187 13.52 -4.95 -27.59
N GLY A 188 14.58 -4.68 -26.85
CA GLY A 188 15.57 -3.63 -27.13
C GLY A 188 15.69 -2.60 -26.00
N PRO A 189 16.65 -1.69 -26.12
CA PRO A 189 16.91 -0.66 -25.12
C PRO A 189 15.83 0.44 -25.16
N VAL A 190 15.58 1.03 -23.98
CA VAL A 190 14.72 2.21 -23.84
C VAL A 190 15.52 3.31 -23.13
N ASP A 191 15.70 4.44 -23.79
CA ASP A 191 16.40 5.59 -23.19
C ASP A 191 15.46 6.37 -22.26
N CYS A 192 15.96 6.74 -21.09
CA CYS A 192 15.26 7.59 -20.14
C CYS A 192 16.27 8.28 -19.21
N GLU A 193 15.94 9.49 -18.75
CA GLU A 193 16.72 10.25 -17.76
C GLU A 193 16.27 9.92 -16.31
N ILE A 194 15.06 9.39 -16.16
CA ILE A 194 14.45 9.05 -14.87
C ILE A 194 13.83 7.65 -14.97
N LEU A 195 14.15 6.83 -14.01
CA LEU A 195 13.59 5.50 -13.82
C LEU A 195 12.93 5.41 -12.43
N VAL A 196 11.68 4.98 -12.39
CA VAL A 196 10.96 4.74 -11.13
C VAL A 196 10.76 3.25 -10.94
N ASN A 197 11.40 2.69 -9.94
CA ASN A 197 11.28 1.28 -9.57
C ASN A 197 10.03 1.06 -8.71
N CYS A 198 8.94 0.62 -9.35
CA CYS A 198 7.68 0.23 -8.71
C CYS A 198 7.46 -1.29 -8.77
N ALA A 199 8.52 -2.09 -8.77
CA ALA A 199 8.47 -3.52 -9.07
C ALA A 199 7.95 -4.39 -7.89
N GLY A 200 7.38 -3.78 -6.84
CA GLY A 200 6.78 -4.50 -5.72
C GLY A 200 7.80 -5.42 -5.05
N GLN A 201 7.50 -6.70 -4.95
CA GLN A 201 8.40 -7.69 -4.35
C GLN A 201 9.72 -7.89 -5.12
N TRP A 202 9.76 -7.56 -6.42
CA TRP A 202 10.99 -7.61 -7.24
C TRP A 202 11.80 -6.31 -7.22
N ALA A 203 11.38 -5.32 -6.43
CA ALA A 203 12.06 -4.02 -6.43
C ALA A 203 13.52 -4.10 -5.96
N ARG A 204 13.84 -5.08 -5.11
CA ARG A 204 15.21 -5.35 -4.69
C ARG A 204 16.07 -5.83 -5.87
N GLU A 205 15.57 -6.78 -6.67
CA GLU A 205 16.28 -7.31 -7.84
C GLU A 205 16.46 -6.23 -8.92
N VAL A 206 15.44 -5.41 -9.16
CA VAL A 206 15.55 -4.25 -10.07
C VAL A 206 16.55 -3.23 -9.53
N GLY A 207 16.58 -2.99 -8.23
CA GLY A 207 17.62 -2.16 -7.58
C GLY A 207 19.02 -2.71 -7.81
N GLN A 208 19.23 -4.02 -7.68
CA GLN A 208 20.51 -4.67 -7.93
C GLN A 208 21.01 -4.48 -9.37
N LEU A 209 20.11 -4.46 -10.37
CA LEU A 209 20.48 -4.15 -11.76
C LEU A 209 21.05 -2.74 -11.93
N ALA A 210 20.73 -1.84 -10.99
CA ALA A 210 21.17 -0.45 -10.97
C ALA A 210 22.28 -0.18 -9.95
N GLY A 211 22.73 -1.17 -9.18
CA GLY A 211 23.65 -1.00 -8.06
C GLY A 211 23.03 -0.27 -6.87
N VAL A 212 21.68 -0.26 -6.77
CA VAL A 212 20.91 0.39 -5.70
C VAL A 212 20.42 -0.65 -4.69
N HIS A 213 20.58 -0.36 -3.42
CA HIS A 213 20.10 -1.20 -2.33
C HIS A 213 18.65 -0.86 -1.95
N VAL A 214 17.72 -1.80 -2.21
CA VAL A 214 16.31 -1.68 -1.81
C VAL A 214 16.02 -2.75 -0.75
N PRO A 215 16.03 -2.39 0.55
CA PRO A 215 15.93 -3.35 1.66
C PRO A 215 14.47 -3.76 1.89
N LEU A 216 14.05 -4.80 1.21
CA LEU A 216 12.77 -5.47 1.40
C LEU A 216 12.89 -6.97 1.17
N VAL A 217 11.98 -7.72 1.75
CA VAL A 217 11.82 -9.16 1.52
C VAL A 217 10.34 -9.52 1.40
N SER A 218 10.08 -10.67 0.79
CA SER A 218 8.72 -11.18 0.66
C SER A 218 8.35 -12.07 1.84
N VAL A 219 7.12 -11.88 2.34
CA VAL A 219 6.50 -12.64 3.43
C VAL A 219 5.16 -13.15 2.91
N GLN A 220 4.78 -14.36 3.29
CA GLN A 220 3.43 -14.86 3.04
C GLN A 220 2.42 -14.06 3.85
N HIS A 221 1.33 -13.65 3.21
CA HIS A 221 0.25 -12.95 3.88
C HIS A 221 -1.08 -13.54 3.44
N GLN A 222 -1.91 -13.94 4.41
CA GLN A 222 -3.13 -14.67 4.13
C GLN A 222 -4.37 -13.89 4.61
N TYR A 223 -5.44 -14.02 3.86
CA TYR A 223 -6.78 -13.66 4.30
C TYR A 223 -7.81 -14.61 3.69
N LEU A 224 -8.93 -14.81 4.38
CA LEU A 224 -10.05 -15.58 3.85
C LEU A 224 -11.18 -14.68 3.36
N ILE A 225 -11.97 -15.22 2.44
CA ILE A 225 -13.25 -14.67 2.03
C ILE A 225 -14.33 -15.68 2.46
N THR A 226 -15.36 -15.19 3.14
CA THR A 226 -16.48 -16.03 3.55
C THR A 226 -17.54 -16.14 2.47
N GLU A 227 -18.40 -17.15 2.58
CA GLU A 227 -19.73 -17.09 1.97
C GLU A 227 -20.54 -15.92 2.56
N PRO A 228 -21.64 -15.49 1.91
CA PRO A 228 -22.49 -14.42 2.43
C PRO A 228 -22.96 -14.69 3.86
N ILE A 229 -23.02 -13.62 4.66
CA ILE A 229 -23.44 -13.65 6.07
C ILE A 229 -24.64 -12.72 6.23
N ASP A 230 -25.71 -13.24 6.86
CA ASP A 230 -26.87 -12.41 7.18
C ASP A 230 -26.48 -11.21 8.06
N GLY A 231 -26.90 -10.03 7.64
CA GLY A 231 -26.58 -8.77 8.31
C GLY A 231 -25.33 -8.06 7.80
N VAL A 232 -24.56 -8.64 6.89
CA VAL A 232 -23.49 -7.92 6.17
C VAL A 232 -24.13 -7.04 5.10
N THR A 233 -23.86 -5.74 5.18
CA THR A 233 -24.36 -4.75 4.21
C THR A 233 -23.18 -4.08 3.50
N SER A 234 -23.41 -3.57 2.32
CA SER A 234 -22.38 -2.91 1.51
C SER A 234 -21.79 -1.65 2.14
N ASP A 235 -22.45 -1.09 3.15
CA ASP A 235 -22.02 0.13 3.84
C ASP A 235 -21.30 -0.16 5.17
N LEU A 236 -21.09 -1.44 5.48
CA LEU A 236 -20.38 -1.87 6.69
C LEU A 236 -18.97 -1.27 6.71
N PRO A 237 -18.56 -0.52 7.75
CA PRO A 237 -17.22 0.04 7.85
C PRO A 237 -16.16 -1.06 7.86
N THR A 238 -14.94 -0.72 7.44
CA THR A 238 -13.80 -1.60 7.71
C THR A 238 -13.56 -1.69 9.21
N LEU A 239 -13.24 -2.88 9.71
CA LEU A 239 -13.00 -3.11 11.14
C LEU A 239 -11.57 -3.60 11.36
N ARG A 240 -10.89 -3.02 12.35
CA ARG A 240 -9.61 -3.51 12.87
C ARG A 240 -9.73 -3.81 14.36
N ASP A 241 -9.29 -5.00 14.75
CA ASP A 241 -9.15 -5.42 16.14
C ASP A 241 -7.66 -5.71 16.42
N PRO A 242 -6.89 -4.68 16.80
CA PRO A 242 -5.45 -4.83 17.03
C PRO A 242 -5.10 -5.76 18.17
N ASP A 243 -5.97 -5.87 19.18
CA ASP A 243 -5.74 -6.72 20.35
C ASP A 243 -5.97 -8.21 20.03
N ARG A 244 -6.72 -8.49 18.95
CA ARG A 244 -6.93 -9.83 18.38
C ARG A 244 -6.17 -10.05 17.06
N LEU A 245 -5.32 -9.09 16.66
CA LEU A 245 -4.47 -9.15 15.47
C LEU A 245 -5.25 -9.26 14.14
N THR A 246 -6.54 -8.92 14.10
CA THR A 246 -7.42 -9.17 12.96
C THR A 246 -7.99 -7.91 12.33
N TYR A 247 -8.39 -8.03 11.06
CA TYR A 247 -9.17 -7.03 10.37
C TYR A 247 -10.30 -7.68 9.55
N PHE A 248 -11.33 -6.89 9.26
CA PHE A 248 -12.49 -7.31 8.48
C PHE A 248 -12.93 -6.22 7.50
N LYS A 249 -13.46 -6.67 6.36
CA LYS A 249 -14.04 -5.83 5.33
C LYS A 249 -15.22 -6.57 4.67
N GLU A 250 -16.26 -5.84 4.30
CA GLU A 250 -17.34 -6.40 3.48
C GLU A 250 -16.83 -6.81 2.09
N GLU A 251 -17.26 -7.96 1.60
CA GLU A 251 -16.98 -8.46 0.26
C GLU A 251 -18.17 -9.25 -0.30
N VAL A 252 -18.95 -8.62 -1.16
CA VAL A 252 -20.09 -9.23 -1.87
C VAL A 252 -21.06 -9.96 -0.91
N GLY A 253 -21.42 -9.29 0.19
CA GLY A 253 -22.32 -9.82 1.22
C GLY A 253 -21.68 -10.78 2.21
N GLY A 254 -20.43 -11.15 2.02
CA GLY A 254 -19.57 -11.85 2.98
C GLY A 254 -18.53 -10.94 3.61
N LEU A 255 -17.53 -11.52 4.25
CA LEU A 255 -16.42 -10.80 4.86
C LEU A 255 -15.08 -11.29 4.30
N VAL A 256 -14.19 -10.35 4.00
CA VAL A 256 -12.75 -10.59 4.04
C VAL A 256 -12.33 -10.55 5.50
N MET A 257 -11.60 -11.55 5.96
CA MET A 257 -10.96 -11.60 7.28
C MET A 257 -9.49 -11.96 7.12
N GLY A 258 -8.62 -11.15 7.68
CA GLY A 258 -7.19 -11.38 7.74
C GLY A 258 -6.59 -10.80 9.02
N GLY A 259 -5.26 -10.83 9.09
CA GLY A 259 -4.58 -10.33 10.28
C GLY A 259 -3.06 -10.33 10.10
N TYR A 260 -2.36 -10.05 11.21
CA TYR A 260 -0.90 -10.06 11.28
C TYR A 260 -0.46 -10.96 12.43
N GLU A 261 -0.10 -12.18 12.09
CA GLU A 261 0.38 -13.17 13.05
C GLU A 261 1.79 -12.84 13.54
N PRO A 262 2.15 -13.22 14.79
CA PRO A 262 3.48 -12.88 15.36
C PRO A 262 4.65 -13.62 14.69
N ASN A 263 4.38 -14.74 14.02
CA ASN A 263 5.40 -15.60 13.43
C ASN A 263 5.22 -15.69 11.90
N PRO A 264 5.57 -14.63 11.15
CA PRO A 264 5.39 -14.61 9.70
C PRO A 264 6.25 -15.65 8.99
N VAL A 265 5.76 -16.14 7.86
CA VAL A 265 6.48 -17.09 7.00
C VAL A 265 7.14 -16.34 5.86
N GLY A 266 8.46 -16.35 5.80
CA GLY A 266 9.21 -15.78 4.68
C GLY A 266 8.99 -16.57 3.39
N TRP A 267 8.99 -15.86 2.25
CA TRP A 267 8.86 -16.47 0.94
C TRP A 267 9.98 -16.02 -0.01
N ALA A 268 10.39 -16.92 -0.93
CA ALA A 268 11.42 -16.67 -1.96
C ALA A 268 12.74 -16.10 -1.40
N GLN A 269 13.12 -16.46 -0.19
CA GLN A 269 14.29 -15.91 0.50
C GLN A 269 15.63 -16.28 -0.17
N GLY A 270 15.65 -17.31 -1.01
CA GLY A 270 16.78 -17.72 -1.84
C GLY A 270 16.74 -17.19 -3.29
N GLY A 271 15.73 -16.38 -3.61
CA GLY A 271 15.44 -15.88 -4.96
C GLY A 271 14.06 -16.33 -5.45
N PHE A 272 13.49 -15.60 -6.39
CA PHE A 272 12.18 -15.92 -6.95
C PHE A 272 12.28 -17.14 -7.89
N PRO A 273 11.26 -18.03 -7.89
CA PRO A 273 11.15 -19.06 -8.92
C PRO A 273 11.09 -18.43 -10.32
N GLU A 274 11.80 -19.03 -11.29
CA GLU A 274 11.95 -18.45 -12.66
C GLU A 274 10.62 -18.07 -13.32
N ASN A 275 9.58 -18.85 -13.11
CA ASN A 275 8.27 -18.65 -13.72
C ASN A 275 7.22 -18.07 -12.78
N PHE A 276 7.62 -17.62 -11.60
CA PHE A 276 6.66 -17.02 -10.64
C PHE A 276 6.24 -15.65 -11.13
N SER A 277 4.97 -15.52 -11.43
CA SER A 277 4.38 -14.26 -11.87
C SER A 277 2.87 -14.31 -11.69
N PHE A 278 2.32 -13.32 -11.01
CA PHE A 278 0.86 -13.19 -10.80
C PHE A 278 0.21 -14.48 -10.28
N SER A 279 0.86 -15.16 -9.36
CA SER A 279 0.38 -16.41 -8.79
C SER A 279 0.17 -16.25 -7.29
N LEU A 280 -0.83 -16.95 -6.79
CA LEU A 280 -0.99 -17.21 -5.37
C LEU A 280 -0.04 -18.32 -4.94
N LEU A 281 0.24 -18.36 -3.66
CA LEU A 281 0.85 -19.50 -2.97
C LEU A 281 -0.24 -20.48 -2.55
N ASP A 282 0.15 -21.68 -2.21
CA ASP A 282 -0.77 -22.65 -1.61
C ASP A 282 -1.31 -22.09 -0.28
N SER A 283 -2.58 -22.32 -0.03
CA SER A 283 -3.24 -21.92 1.22
C SER A 283 -2.67 -22.71 2.39
N ASP A 284 -2.22 -22.03 3.43
CA ASP A 284 -1.71 -22.63 4.66
C ASP A 284 -2.75 -22.51 5.78
N TRP A 285 -3.64 -23.49 5.86
CA TRP A 285 -4.72 -23.52 6.83
C TRP A 285 -4.22 -23.64 8.27
N ASP A 286 -3.18 -24.44 8.48
CA ASP A 286 -2.61 -24.67 9.81
C ASP A 286 -2.01 -23.35 10.35
N HIS A 287 -1.32 -22.61 9.49
CA HIS A 287 -0.78 -21.29 9.86
C HIS A 287 -1.89 -20.25 10.08
N PHE A 288 -2.95 -20.29 9.27
CA PHE A 288 -4.08 -19.36 9.35
C PHE A 288 -4.98 -19.61 10.58
N GLU A 289 -4.98 -20.82 11.16
CA GLU A 289 -5.81 -21.18 12.32
C GLU A 289 -5.64 -20.21 13.50
N GLN A 290 -4.43 -19.69 13.70
CA GLN A 290 -4.19 -18.73 14.78
C GLN A 290 -5.00 -17.44 14.62
N LEU A 291 -5.17 -16.94 13.39
CA LEU A 291 -6.02 -15.77 13.10
C LEU A 291 -7.51 -16.12 13.25
N MET A 292 -7.93 -17.29 12.80
CA MET A 292 -9.31 -17.77 13.00
C MET A 292 -9.67 -17.86 14.47
N THR A 293 -8.78 -18.39 15.30
CA THR A 293 -8.96 -18.48 16.76
C THR A 293 -9.19 -17.11 17.39
N GLN A 294 -8.55 -16.07 16.87
CA GLN A 294 -8.73 -14.69 17.33
C GLN A 294 -9.99 -14.02 16.74
N ALA A 295 -10.36 -14.36 15.52
CA ALA A 295 -11.50 -13.77 14.82
C ALA A 295 -12.86 -14.29 15.33
N LEU A 296 -12.98 -15.58 15.63
CA LEU A 296 -14.23 -16.23 16.05
C LEU A 296 -14.90 -15.57 17.25
N PRO A 297 -14.20 -15.21 18.35
CA PRO A 297 -14.83 -14.51 19.47
C PRO A 297 -15.34 -13.11 19.07
N ARG A 298 -14.67 -12.42 18.13
CA ARG A 298 -15.08 -11.08 17.68
C ARG A 298 -16.28 -11.12 16.75
N VAL A 299 -16.32 -12.08 15.83
CA VAL A 299 -17.40 -12.25 14.85
C VAL A 299 -17.94 -13.67 14.95
N PRO A 300 -18.86 -13.96 15.91
CA PRO A 300 -19.35 -15.32 16.16
C PRO A 300 -20.02 -16.00 14.94
N ALA A 301 -20.57 -15.21 14.03
CA ALA A 301 -21.17 -15.73 12.79
C ALA A 301 -20.18 -16.55 11.94
N LEU A 302 -18.88 -16.28 12.04
CA LEU A 302 -17.83 -17.05 11.32
C LEU A 302 -17.84 -18.55 11.68
N ALA A 303 -18.27 -18.91 12.89
CA ALA A 303 -18.33 -20.32 13.31
C ALA A 303 -19.32 -21.16 12.50
N HIS A 304 -20.26 -20.52 11.82
CA HIS A 304 -21.34 -21.16 11.07
C HIS A 304 -21.38 -20.78 9.60
N THR A 305 -20.37 -20.02 9.14
CA THR A 305 -20.28 -19.52 7.76
C THR A 305 -19.25 -20.34 6.99
N GLY A 306 -19.60 -20.70 5.75
CA GLY A 306 -18.66 -21.34 4.84
C GLY A 306 -17.51 -20.39 4.45
N VAL A 307 -16.35 -20.95 4.18
CA VAL A 307 -15.23 -20.22 3.57
C VAL A 307 -15.29 -20.43 2.08
N LYS A 308 -15.37 -19.31 1.35
CA LYS A 308 -15.34 -19.31 -0.12
C LYS A 308 -13.92 -19.54 -0.62
N GLU A 309 -12.94 -18.87 -0.01
CA GLU A 309 -11.54 -18.96 -0.42
C GLU A 309 -10.61 -18.52 0.71
N LEU A 310 -9.45 -19.19 0.85
CA LEU A 310 -8.31 -18.72 1.62
C LEU A 310 -7.20 -18.37 0.63
N LEU A 311 -6.89 -17.08 0.54
CA LEU A 311 -5.87 -16.56 -0.34
C LEU A 311 -4.55 -16.44 0.42
N ASN A 312 -3.46 -16.92 -0.19
CA ASN A 312 -2.10 -16.74 0.31
C ASN A 312 -1.27 -16.06 -0.78
N GLY A 313 -0.83 -14.85 -0.51
CA GLY A 313 -0.02 -14.07 -1.44
C GLY A 313 1.32 -13.67 -0.85
N PRO A 314 2.38 -13.64 -1.67
CA PRO A 314 3.64 -13.03 -1.23
C PRO A 314 3.51 -11.53 -1.26
N GLU A 315 3.87 -10.88 -0.18
CA GLU A 315 3.82 -9.44 -0.04
C GLU A 315 5.17 -8.88 0.42
N SER A 316 5.54 -7.67 -0.05
CA SER A 316 6.82 -7.06 0.25
C SER A 316 6.78 -6.22 1.51
N PHE A 317 7.70 -6.53 2.43
CA PHE A 317 7.87 -5.84 3.70
C PHE A 317 9.29 -5.30 3.86
N THR A 318 9.41 -4.23 4.63
CA THR A 318 10.65 -3.53 4.94
C THR A 318 11.05 -3.74 6.41
N PRO A 319 12.34 -3.57 6.77
CA PRO A 319 12.82 -3.83 8.13
C PRO A 319 12.30 -2.85 9.19
N ASP A 320 11.73 -1.72 8.79
CA ASP A 320 11.18 -0.70 9.72
C ASP A 320 9.65 -0.55 9.61
N GLY A 321 8.98 -1.32 8.75
CA GLY A 321 7.54 -1.29 8.57
C GLY A 321 7.01 -0.07 7.82
N ASN A 322 7.88 0.82 7.32
CA ASN A 322 7.50 1.92 6.44
C ASN A 322 7.85 1.60 4.99
N PHE A 323 7.01 1.99 4.04
CA PHE A 323 7.33 1.81 2.62
C PHE A 323 8.55 2.64 2.19
N ILE A 324 9.06 2.38 0.99
CA ILE A 324 10.22 3.06 0.42
C ILE A 324 9.75 3.99 -0.68
N LEU A 325 10.08 5.28 -0.57
CA LEU A 325 9.77 6.30 -1.56
C LEU A 325 10.95 7.23 -1.73
N GLY A 326 11.27 7.66 -2.97
CA GLY A 326 12.24 8.72 -3.23
C GLY A 326 13.43 8.31 -4.09
N GLU A 327 14.33 9.25 -4.31
CA GLU A 327 15.53 9.07 -5.13
C GLU A 327 16.61 8.32 -4.38
N ALA A 328 17.16 7.30 -5.01
CA ALA A 328 18.24 6.49 -4.46
C ALA A 328 19.56 7.30 -4.41
N PRO A 329 20.30 7.28 -3.29
CA PRO A 329 21.54 8.04 -3.18
C PRO A 329 22.68 7.49 -4.05
N GLU A 330 22.59 6.23 -4.48
CA GLU A 330 23.64 5.58 -5.27
C GLU A 330 23.58 5.95 -6.75
N LEU A 331 22.41 6.34 -7.28
CA LEU A 331 22.23 6.59 -8.71
C LEU A 331 21.20 7.71 -8.94
N SER A 332 21.65 8.83 -9.43
CA SER A 332 20.80 9.98 -9.75
C SER A 332 19.81 9.65 -10.86
N GLY A 333 18.55 10.09 -10.70
CA GLY A 333 17.45 9.78 -11.59
C GLY A 333 16.82 8.40 -11.35
N PHE A 334 17.32 7.61 -10.38
CA PHE A 334 16.72 6.35 -9.98
C PHE A 334 15.85 6.54 -8.75
N TYR A 335 14.54 6.44 -8.91
CA TYR A 335 13.56 6.57 -7.84
C TYR A 335 12.98 5.21 -7.48
N VAL A 336 12.56 5.05 -6.24
CA VAL A 336 11.91 3.83 -5.73
C VAL A 336 10.54 4.17 -5.17
N ALA A 337 9.55 3.31 -5.44
CA ALA A 337 8.25 3.29 -4.79
C ALA A 337 7.85 1.82 -4.56
N ALA A 338 8.26 1.24 -3.43
CA ALA A 338 8.12 -0.20 -3.16
C ALA A 338 8.02 -0.52 -1.67
N GLY A 339 7.81 -1.79 -1.34
CA GLY A 339 7.79 -2.27 0.05
C GLY A 339 6.66 -1.66 0.86
N PHE A 340 5.44 -1.63 0.33
CA PHE A 340 4.32 -0.91 0.95
C PHE A 340 3.72 -1.59 2.19
N ASN A 341 4.25 -2.73 2.65
CA ASN A 341 3.89 -3.36 3.92
C ASN A 341 2.36 -3.53 4.08
N ALA A 342 1.68 -4.07 3.09
CA ALA A 342 0.22 -4.22 2.99
C ALA A 342 -0.57 -2.89 2.90
N PHE A 343 0.08 -1.72 2.77
CA PHE A 343 -0.58 -0.43 2.60
C PHE A 343 -0.64 0.07 1.15
N GLY A 344 -0.28 -0.77 0.18
CA GLY A 344 -0.16 -0.37 -1.23
C GLY A 344 -1.42 0.29 -1.78
N ILE A 345 -2.60 -0.26 -1.50
CA ILE A 345 -3.88 0.34 -1.94
C ILE A 345 -4.13 1.68 -1.23
N ALA A 346 -3.92 1.77 0.07
CA ALA A 346 -4.13 3.02 0.79
C ALA A 346 -3.13 4.12 0.39
N ALA A 347 -1.90 3.75 0.02
CA ALA A 347 -0.82 4.71 -0.24
C ALA A 347 -0.61 5.02 -1.74
N GLY A 348 -0.98 4.13 -2.66
CA GLY A 348 -0.55 4.17 -4.05
C GLY A 348 -0.88 5.47 -4.79
N GLY A 349 -2.08 6.00 -4.59
CA GLY A 349 -2.50 7.27 -5.21
C GLY A 349 -1.65 8.44 -4.76
N GLY A 350 -1.50 8.62 -3.44
CA GLY A 350 -0.72 9.71 -2.87
C GLY A 350 0.79 9.55 -3.08
N ALA A 351 1.32 8.32 -3.03
CA ALA A 351 2.71 8.03 -3.33
C ALA A 351 3.07 8.41 -4.78
N GLY A 352 2.20 8.03 -5.74
CA GLY A 352 2.38 8.41 -7.13
C GLY A 352 2.34 9.92 -7.34
N GLN A 353 1.41 10.61 -6.68
CA GLN A 353 1.31 12.07 -6.74
C GLN A 353 2.54 12.75 -6.11
N ALA A 354 2.94 12.32 -4.92
CA ALA A 354 4.09 12.90 -4.22
C ALA A 354 5.38 12.69 -5.02
N LEU A 355 5.58 11.50 -5.58
CA LEU A 355 6.77 11.20 -6.36
C LEU A 355 6.79 11.98 -7.68
N ALA A 356 5.65 12.12 -8.35
CA ALA A 356 5.56 12.94 -9.56
C ALA A 356 5.89 14.43 -9.29
N GLN A 357 5.43 14.96 -8.15
CA GLN A 357 5.75 16.31 -7.71
C GLN A 357 7.24 16.45 -7.35
N TRP A 358 7.81 15.47 -6.66
CA TRP A 358 9.23 15.43 -6.33
C TRP A 358 10.10 15.42 -7.57
N ILE A 359 9.83 14.52 -8.51
CA ILE A 359 10.57 14.44 -9.78
C ILE A 359 10.50 15.76 -10.57
N ALA A 360 9.32 16.39 -10.60
CA ALA A 360 9.12 17.63 -11.34
C ALA A 360 9.71 18.86 -10.64
N GLY A 361 9.71 18.88 -9.30
CA GLY A 361 10.16 20.02 -8.47
C GLY A 361 11.59 19.89 -7.97
N GLY A 362 12.20 18.72 -8.04
CA GLY A 362 13.54 18.44 -7.52
C GLY A 362 13.61 18.16 -6.02
N GLU A 363 12.50 18.32 -5.29
CA GLU A 363 12.40 18.07 -3.85
C GLU A 363 11.03 17.47 -3.47
N PRO A 364 10.92 16.73 -2.34
CA PRO A 364 9.64 16.19 -1.89
C PRO A 364 8.66 17.33 -1.56
N PRO A 365 7.36 17.16 -1.91
CA PRO A 365 6.36 18.23 -1.73
C PRO A 365 6.00 18.53 -0.27
N PHE A 366 6.32 17.63 0.64
CA PHE A 366 6.16 17.72 2.10
C PHE A 366 7.11 16.73 2.77
N ASP A 367 7.12 16.67 4.10
CA ASP A 367 8.01 15.76 4.84
C ASP A 367 7.69 14.29 4.53
N LEU A 368 8.59 13.66 3.76
CA LEU A 368 8.58 12.23 3.41
C LEU A 368 9.77 11.47 4.02
N TRP A 369 10.52 12.12 4.92
CA TRP A 369 11.70 11.49 5.53
C TRP A 369 11.42 10.09 6.14
N PRO A 370 10.29 9.82 6.80
CA PRO A 370 10.00 8.50 7.35
C PRO A 370 9.91 7.38 6.32
N VAL A 371 9.71 7.69 5.04
CA VAL A 371 9.63 6.74 3.92
C VAL A 371 10.71 6.93 2.87
N ASP A 372 11.57 7.94 3.02
CA ASP A 372 12.67 8.21 2.11
C ASP A 372 13.66 7.04 2.09
N ILE A 373 14.08 6.58 0.90
CA ILE A 373 15.07 5.50 0.77
C ILE A 373 16.38 5.84 1.47
N ARG A 374 16.75 7.13 1.57
CA ARG A 374 17.98 7.60 2.22
C ARG A 374 18.03 7.37 3.73
N ARG A 375 16.92 6.95 4.36
CA ARG A 375 16.90 6.54 5.78
C ARG A 375 17.64 5.23 6.03
N PHE A 376 17.90 4.46 5.00
CA PHE A 376 18.62 3.19 5.10
C PHE A 376 20.13 3.41 4.97
N GLY A 377 20.90 2.65 5.72
CA GLY A 377 22.37 2.71 5.75
C GLY A 377 23.00 1.32 5.62
N GLN A 378 24.30 1.21 5.89
CA GLN A 378 25.09 -0.01 5.70
C GLN A 378 24.47 -1.31 6.24
N PRO A 379 23.88 -1.38 7.45
CA PRO A 379 23.30 -2.64 7.94
C PRO A 379 22.17 -3.18 7.04
N HIS A 380 21.46 -2.30 6.34
CA HIS A 380 20.34 -2.64 5.48
C HIS A 380 20.77 -3.27 4.14
N THR A 381 22.07 -3.35 3.84
CA THR A 381 22.59 -4.08 2.67
C THR A 381 22.72 -5.58 2.96
N GLU A 382 22.78 -5.97 4.25
CA GLU A 382 22.91 -7.35 4.71
C GLU A 382 21.56 -8.05 4.69
N LEU A 383 21.36 -8.98 3.75
CA LEU A 383 20.06 -9.62 3.52
C LEU A 383 19.55 -10.38 4.75
N GLU A 384 20.42 -11.04 5.51
CA GLU A 384 20.05 -11.78 6.72
C GLU A 384 19.46 -10.84 7.76
N TRP A 385 20.12 -9.71 8.00
CA TRP A 385 19.63 -8.67 8.90
C TRP A 385 18.27 -8.10 8.43
N VAL A 386 18.11 -7.85 7.13
CA VAL A 386 16.84 -7.35 6.56
C VAL A 386 15.74 -8.37 6.79
N ARG A 387 15.99 -9.67 6.61
CA ARG A 387 15.02 -10.75 6.84
C ARG A 387 14.56 -10.79 8.29
N GLU A 388 15.50 -10.94 9.21
CA GLU A 388 15.21 -11.05 10.65
C GLU A 388 14.41 -9.84 11.12
N ARG A 389 14.87 -8.65 10.74
CA ARG A 389 14.23 -7.42 11.15
C ARG A 389 12.84 -7.23 10.54
N THR A 390 12.66 -7.63 9.27
CA THR A 390 11.35 -7.57 8.61
C THR A 390 10.35 -8.53 9.26
N HIS A 391 10.77 -9.75 9.61
CA HIS A 391 9.91 -10.70 10.31
C HIS A 391 9.49 -10.17 11.69
N GLU A 392 10.42 -9.59 12.44
CA GLU A 392 10.10 -8.94 13.71
C GLU A 392 9.09 -7.79 13.53
N MET A 393 9.29 -6.94 12.52
CA MET A 393 8.40 -5.81 12.24
C MET A 393 7.00 -6.24 11.82
N TYR A 394 6.88 -7.28 10.98
CA TYR A 394 5.59 -7.84 10.62
C TYR A 394 4.82 -8.34 11.86
N GLY A 395 5.46 -9.17 12.68
CA GLY A 395 4.84 -9.71 13.89
C GLY A 395 4.48 -8.66 14.94
N LYS A 396 5.07 -7.46 14.84
CA LYS A 396 4.76 -6.31 15.72
C LYS A 396 3.79 -5.31 15.10
N HIS A 397 3.13 -5.61 13.99
CA HIS A 397 2.28 -4.68 13.25
C HIS A 397 1.23 -3.98 14.14
N TYR A 398 0.62 -4.70 15.08
CA TYR A 398 -0.37 -4.16 16.01
C TYR A 398 0.19 -3.87 17.42
N THR A 399 1.50 -3.98 17.62
CA THR A 399 2.11 -3.69 18.91
C THR A 399 2.10 -2.19 19.17
N MET A 400 1.75 -1.80 20.39
CA MET A 400 1.83 -0.42 20.82
C MET A 400 3.28 0.03 21.03
N ALA A 401 3.57 1.29 20.76
CA ALA A 401 4.92 1.85 20.77
C ALA A 401 5.51 2.11 22.18
N TRP A 402 4.86 1.65 23.25
CA TRP A 402 5.32 1.80 24.65
C TRP A 402 5.20 0.50 25.45
#